data_595533f68ba8fe4f5fe660223446ae5b
#
_entry.id   595533f68ba8fe4f5fe660223446ae5b
#
_cell.length_a   1.000
_cell.length_b   1.000
_cell.length_c   1.000
_cell.angle_alpha   90.00
_cell.angle_beta   90.00
_cell.angle_gamma   90.00
#
_symmetry.space_group_name_H-M   'P 1'
#
loop_
_entity.id
_entity.type
_entity.pdbx_description
1 polymer ?
#
loop_
_entity_poly.entity_id
_entity_poly.type
_entity_poly.pdbx_seq_one_letter_code
_entity_poly.pdbx_strand_id
1 'polypeptide(L)'
;MCIFCIPDKIDKTSIDFAKAMHEKYYLPLIALVEEMDTLRKTYKDKTDYHNEAELPKLLEANYLPKFKDMVLSFALENISKEDSVTVAALKAMVENAYRRTQKYVDWKDYKFALCEQRAALHKTTWPCSRDYFDSKVLYENFYSKLTTGTDITTITAETIQKVEIGQGYSDLIELFHAPGTLLQESDFDYQYQWTCDEASITVAINQYGIVEKIIA
;
A
#
# COMPACT_ATOMS: atom_id res chain seq x y z
N MET A 1 0.82 0.48 25.19
CA MET A 1 1.83 1.55 25.05
C MET A 1 1.63 2.14 23.66
N CYS A 2 1.09 3.34 23.56
CA CYS A 2 0.75 3.96 22.27
C CYS A 2 2.05 4.31 21.53
N ILE A 3 2.39 3.55 20.48
CA ILE A 3 3.67 3.64 19.75
C ILE A 3 3.75 4.89 18.88
N PHE A 4 2.66 5.67 18.77
CA PHE A 4 2.54 6.79 17.83
C PHE A 4 2.05 8.08 18.49
N CYS A 5 2.63 8.48 19.62
CA CYS A 5 2.41 9.83 20.12
C CYS A 5 3.21 10.83 19.28
N ILE A 6 2.51 11.64 18.49
CA ILE A 6 3.09 12.83 17.87
C ILE A 6 3.52 13.75 19.03
N PRO A 7 4.76 14.26 19.05
CA PRO A 7 5.21 15.16 20.11
C PRO A 7 4.31 16.39 20.21
N ASP A 8 3.98 16.81 21.43
CA ASP A 8 3.11 17.98 21.72
C ASP A 8 3.65 19.33 21.18
N LYS A 9 4.87 19.36 20.68
CA LYS A 9 5.48 20.53 20.03
C LYS A 9 6.07 20.15 18.70
N ILE A 10 5.28 20.35 17.64
CA ILE A 10 5.74 20.25 16.28
C ILE A 10 6.46 21.55 15.91
N ASP A 11 7.77 21.46 15.72
CA ASP A 11 8.60 22.57 15.27
C ASP A 11 8.29 22.88 13.79
N LYS A 12 8.23 24.19 13.43
CA LYS A 12 8.02 24.66 12.06
C LYS A 12 9.03 24.05 11.08
N THR A 13 10.27 23.85 11.50
CA THR A 13 11.34 23.21 10.72
C THR A 13 10.97 21.76 10.34
N SER A 14 10.28 21.04 11.22
CA SER A 14 9.81 19.68 10.96
C SER A 14 8.67 19.65 9.94
N ILE A 15 7.79 20.66 9.97
CA ILE A 15 6.71 20.81 8.98
C ILE A 15 7.27 21.14 7.60
N ASP A 16 8.18 22.11 7.51
CA ASP A 16 8.79 22.52 6.24
C ASP A 16 9.60 21.38 5.63
N PHE A 17 10.31 20.61 6.46
CA PHE A 17 11.01 19.41 6.02
C PHE A 17 10.04 18.34 5.51
N ALA A 18 8.95 18.05 6.24
CA ALA A 18 7.96 17.08 5.80
C ALA A 18 7.30 17.47 4.46
N LYS A 19 7.01 18.76 4.26
CA LYS A 19 6.50 19.29 2.98
C LYS A 19 7.51 19.11 1.84
N ALA A 20 8.78 19.40 2.07
CA ALA A 20 9.83 19.20 1.07
C ALA A 20 9.96 17.71 0.68
N MET A 21 9.90 16.80 1.66
CA MET A 21 9.92 15.36 1.41
C MET A 21 8.66 14.88 0.67
N HIS A 22 7.51 15.45 1.00
CA HIS A 22 6.25 15.16 0.31
C HIS A 22 6.33 15.53 -1.18
N GLU A 23 6.78 16.74 -1.50
CA GLU A 23 6.94 17.20 -2.88
C GLU A 23 8.00 16.39 -3.64
N LYS A 24 9.11 16.06 -2.98
CA LYS A 24 10.24 15.38 -3.61
C LYS A 24 9.99 13.88 -3.85
N TYR A 25 9.31 13.19 -2.93
CA TYR A 25 9.17 11.73 -2.98
C TYR A 25 7.73 11.26 -3.10
N TYR A 26 6.80 11.79 -2.27
CA TYR A 26 5.44 11.28 -2.24
C TYR A 26 4.70 11.56 -3.55
N LEU A 27 4.67 12.81 -4.01
CA LEU A 27 3.95 13.16 -5.24
C LEU A 27 4.48 12.43 -6.48
N PRO A 28 5.82 12.36 -6.73
CA PRO A 28 6.35 11.56 -7.83
C PRO A 28 6.07 10.06 -7.67
N LEU A 29 6.08 9.52 -6.44
CA LEU A 29 5.80 8.12 -6.18
C LEU A 29 4.35 7.78 -6.52
N ILE A 30 3.37 8.57 -6.07
CA ILE A 30 1.95 8.36 -6.38
C ILE A 30 1.73 8.42 -7.89
N ALA A 31 2.24 9.43 -8.58
CA ALA A 31 2.10 9.55 -10.03
C ALA A 31 2.67 8.30 -10.76
N LEU A 32 3.83 7.81 -10.32
CA LEU A 32 4.45 6.62 -10.91
C LEU A 32 3.64 5.35 -10.65
N VAL A 33 3.07 5.20 -9.44
CA VAL A 33 2.22 4.05 -9.08
C VAL A 33 0.91 4.07 -9.87
N GLU A 34 0.26 5.23 -10.01
CA GLU A 34 -0.96 5.39 -10.79
C GLU A 34 -0.76 5.09 -12.27
N GLU A 35 0.35 5.56 -12.84
CA GLU A 35 0.74 5.24 -14.22
C GLU A 35 0.94 3.72 -14.39
N MET A 36 1.67 3.09 -13.49
CA MET A 36 1.90 1.64 -13.48
C MET A 36 0.59 0.85 -13.34
N ASP A 37 -0.29 1.25 -12.43
CA ASP A 37 -1.57 0.55 -12.19
C ASP A 37 -2.53 0.74 -13.38
N THR A 38 -2.49 1.89 -14.05
CA THR A 38 -3.24 2.12 -15.29
C THR A 38 -2.74 1.19 -16.41
N LEU A 39 -1.43 1.08 -16.57
CA LEU A 39 -0.84 0.12 -17.51
C LEU A 39 -1.28 -1.31 -17.19
N ARG A 40 -1.22 -1.73 -15.94
CA ARG A 40 -1.65 -3.06 -15.50
C ARG A 40 -3.12 -3.34 -15.81
N LYS A 41 -4.01 -2.38 -15.56
CA LYS A 41 -5.44 -2.51 -15.91
C LYS A 41 -5.62 -2.71 -17.41
N THR A 42 -4.93 -1.94 -18.23
CA THR A 42 -4.98 -2.07 -19.70
C THR A 42 -4.57 -3.47 -20.19
N TYR A 43 -3.59 -4.09 -19.53
CA TYR A 43 -3.14 -5.45 -19.89
C TYR A 43 -4.02 -6.56 -19.29
N LYS A 44 -4.67 -6.32 -18.15
CA LYS A 44 -5.61 -7.29 -17.55
C LYS A 44 -6.82 -7.55 -18.42
N ASP A 45 -7.31 -6.55 -19.13
CA ASP A 45 -8.50 -6.64 -19.99
C ASP A 45 -8.20 -7.29 -21.35
N LYS A 46 -6.92 -7.43 -21.69
CA LYS A 46 -6.48 -8.14 -22.89
C LYS A 46 -6.30 -9.62 -22.54
N THR A 47 -7.32 -10.41 -22.76
CA THR A 47 -7.38 -11.86 -22.47
C THR A 47 -6.42 -12.73 -23.30
N ASP A 48 -5.52 -12.16 -24.08
CA ASP A 48 -4.61 -12.88 -24.94
C ASP A 48 -3.35 -13.32 -24.16
N TYR A 49 -3.10 -14.63 -24.13
CA TYR A 49 -2.01 -15.28 -23.39
C TYR A 49 -0.61 -14.70 -23.71
N HIS A 50 -0.44 -14.16 -24.91
CA HIS A 50 0.80 -13.52 -25.35
C HIS A 50 1.04 -12.16 -24.67
N ASN A 51 -0.03 -11.43 -24.32
CA ASN A 51 0.08 -10.10 -23.69
C ASN A 51 0.45 -10.19 -22.21
N GLU A 52 0.16 -11.28 -21.52
CA GLU A 52 0.53 -11.46 -20.11
C GLU A 52 2.05 -11.52 -19.90
N ALA A 53 2.82 -12.00 -20.89
CA ALA A 53 4.28 -12.03 -20.82
C ALA A 53 4.93 -10.67 -21.10
N GLU A 54 4.22 -9.75 -21.75
CA GLU A 54 4.75 -8.41 -22.07
C GLU A 54 4.71 -7.46 -20.87
N LEU A 55 3.65 -7.53 -20.05
CA LEU A 55 3.49 -6.65 -18.91
C LEU A 55 4.69 -6.71 -17.92
N PRO A 56 5.14 -7.88 -17.46
CA PRO A 56 6.33 -7.95 -16.61
C PRO A 56 7.58 -7.34 -17.24
N LYS A 57 7.79 -7.50 -18.54
CA LYS A 57 8.92 -6.90 -19.26
C LYS A 57 8.83 -5.38 -19.30
N LEU A 58 7.62 -4.82 -19.51
CA LEU A 58 7.39 -3.39 -19.48
C LEU A 58 7.60 -2.80 -18.08
N LEU A 59 7.14 -3.50 -17.04
CA LEU A 59 7.38 -3.10 -15.65
C LEU A 59 8.86 -3.12 -15.30
N GLU A 60 9.59 -4.17 -15.71
CA GLU A 60 11.02 -4.30 -15.51
C GLU A 60 11.81 -3.19 -16.21
N ALA A 61 11.44 -2.85 -17.44
CA ALA A 61 12.16 -1.86 -18.24
C ALA A 61 11.85 -0.40 -17.84
N ASN A 62 10.59 -0.10 -17.52
CA ASN A 62 10.13 1.29 -17.45
C ASN A 62 9.83 1.78 -16.01
N TYR A 63 9.52 0.88 -15.07
CA TYR A 63 9.06 1.24 -13.73
C TYR A 63 10.02 0.80 -12.63
N LEU A 64 10.50 -0.43 -12.66
CA LEU A 64 11.36 -0.97 -11.63
C LEU A 64 12.63 -0.15 -11.41
N PRO A 65 13.36 0.35 -12.45
CA PRO A 65 14.51 1.22 -12.25
C PRO A 65 14.14 2.53 -11.54
N LYS A 66 13.00 3.15 -11.92
CA LYS A 66 12.54 4.41 -11.30
C LYS A 66 12.24 4.24 -9.81
N PHE A 67 11.55 3.17 -9.42
CA PHE A 67 11.32 2.86 -7.99
C PHE A 67 12.62 2.56 -7.25
N LYS A 68 13.53 1.84 -7.87
CA LYS A 68 14.86 1.57 -7.30
C LYS A 68 15.65 2.84 -7.06
N ASP A 69 15.65 3.75 -8.02
CA ASP A 69 16.32 5.05 -7.90
C ASP A 69 15.72 5.91 -6.79
N MET A 70 14.39 5.85 -6.60
CA MET A 70 13.73 6.52 -5.47
C MET A 70 14.19 5.94 -4.13
N VAL A 71 14.26 4.61 -3.99
CA VAL A 71 14.74 3.95 -2.76
C VAL A 71 16.18 4.37 -2.47
N LEU A 72 17.06 4.36 -3.48
CA LEU A 72 18.46 4.74 -3.33
C LEU A 72 18.61 6.23 -2.99
N SER A 73 17.88 7.11 -3.66
CA SER A 73 17.91 8.55 -3.39
C SER A 73 17.42 8.84 -1.97
N PHE A 74 16.36 8.17 -1.53
CA PHE A 74 15.87 8.31 -0.16
C PHE A 74 16.89 7.83 0.88
N ALA A 75 17.56 6.72 0.62
CA ALA A 75 18.60 6.18 1.51
C ALA A 75 19.86 7.08 1.58
N LEU A 76 20.18 7.79 0.49
CA LEU A 76 21.31 8.72 0.43
C LEU A 76 21.04 10.07 1.08
N GLU A 77 19.75 10.44 1.25
CA GLU A 77 19.40 11.59 2.05
C GLU A 77 19.74 11.29 3.51
N ASN A 78 20.80 11.92 4.00
CA ASN A 78 21.29 11.77 5.37
C ASN A 78 20.28 12.41 6.33
N ILE A 79 19.15 11.70 6.53
CA ILE A 79 18.02 12.17 7.31
C ILE A 79 18.41 11.97 8.77
N SER A 80 19.09 13.00 9.33
CA SER A 80 19.41 13.05 10.76
C SER A 80 18.18 13.05 11.68
N LYS A 81 16.99 12.97 11.08
CA LYS A 81 15.66 12.93 11.73
C LYS A 81 14.93 11.63 11.44
N GLU A 82 15.66 10.51 11.43
CA GLU A 82 15.08 9.15 11.27
C GLU A 82 13.97 8.84 12.29
N ASP A 83 13.89 9.61 13.37
CA ASP A 83 12.86 9.49 14.41
C ASP A 83 11.52 10.14 14.04
N SER A 84 11.40 10.81 12.90
CA SER A 84 10.12 11.35 12.45
C SER A 84 9.23 10.21 11.91
N VAL A 85 8.08 9.98 12.55
CA VAL A 85 7.09 8.98 12.15
C VAL A 85 6.67 9.17 10.69
N THR A 86 6.50 10.43 10.26
CA THR A 86 6.14 10.79 8.88
C THR A 86 7.23 10.35 7.88
N VAL A 87 8.49 10.56 8.22
CA VAL A 87 9.62 10.17 7.36
C VAL A 87 9.75 8.66 7.29
N ALA A 88 9.62 7.97 8.43
CA ALA A 88 9.65 6.52 8.48
C ALA A 88 8.50 5.89 7.65
N ALA A 89 7.30 6.46 7.72
CA ALA A 89 6.17 6.01 6.95
C ALA A 89 6.37 6.24 5.44
N LEU A 90 6.92 7.39 5.04
CA LEU A 90 7.25 7.68 3.64
C LEU A 90 8.33 6.73 3.10
N LYS A 91 9.37 6.46 3.89
CA LYS A 91 10.40 5.48 3.56
C LYS A 91 9.79 4.10 3.33
N ALA A 92 8.97 3.63 4.25
CA ALA A 92 8.28 2.36 4.12
C ALA A 92 7.40 2.30 2.86
N MET A 93 6.69 3.39 2.54
CA MET A 93 5.89 3.48 1.33
C MET A 93 6.71 3.37 0.05
N VAL A 94 7.85 4.05 -0.05
CA VAL A 94 8.76 3.99 -1.21
C VAL A 94 9.32 2.57 -1.36
N GLU A 95 9.80 1.97 -0.27
CA GLU A 95 10.33 0.59 -0.26
C GLU A 95 9.26 -0.45 -0.61
N ASN A 96 8.03 -0.26 -0.12
CA ASN A 96 6.91 -1.16 -0.41
C ASN A 96 6.44 -1.05 -1.85
N ALA A 97 6.44 0.15 -2.44
CA ALA A 97 6.16 0.33 -3.87
C ALA A 97 7.20 -0.39 -4.74
N TYR A 98 8.49 -0.28 -4.41
CA TYR A 98 9.54 -1.02 -5.08
C TYR A 98 9.35 -2.54 -4.96
N ARG A 99 9.15 -3.05 -3.74
CA ARG A 99 8.93 -4.50 -3.51
C ARG A 99 7.70 -5.03 -4.24
N ARG A 100 6.59 -4.27 -4.24
CA ARG A 100 5.38 -4.61 -4.99
C ARG A 100 5.67 -4.72 -6.49
N THR A 101 6.39 -3.75 -7.06
CA THR A 101 6.76 -3.76 -8.48
C THR A 101 7.70 -4.91 -8.80
N GLN A 102 8.70 -5.16 -7.96
CA GLN A 102 9.63 -6.30 -8.12
C GLN A 102 8.86 -7.63 -8.17
N LYS A 103 7.87 -7.83 -7.29
CA LYS A 103 7.06 -9.04 -7.27
C LYS A 103 6.24 -9.24 -8.56
N TYR A 104 5.77 -8.15 -9.17
CA TYR A 104 5.10 -8.25 -10.48
C TYR A 104 6.06 -8.63 -11.60
N VAL A 105 7.31 -8.18 -11.53
CA VAL A 105 8.36 -8.57 -12.48
C VAL A 105 8.77 -10.03 -12.26
N ASP A 106 9.00 -10.43 -11.02
CA ASP A 106 9.38 -11.80 -10.64
C ASP A 106 8.30 -12.82 -11.03
N TRP A 107 7.05 -12.40 -11.05
CA TRP A 107 5.93 -13.25 -11.46
C TRP A 107 6.07 -13.81 -12.89
N LYS A 108 6.77 -13.14 -13.77
CA LYS A 108 7.11 -13.63 -15.11
C LYS A 108 7.85 -14.97 -15.06
N ASP A 109 8.85 -15.07 -14.17
CA ASP A 109 9.68 -16.29 -14.07
C ASP A 109 8.90 -17.45 -13.43
N TYR A 110 7.99 -17.12 -12.50
CA TYR A 110 7.10 -18.10 -11.90
C TYR A 110 6.09 -18.70 -12.87
N LYS A 111 5.56 -17.94 -13.83
CA LYS A 111 4.62 -18.48 -14.83
C LYS A 111 5.24 -19.53 -15.72
N PHE A 112 6.49 -19.39 -16.08
CA PHE A 112 7.20 -20.35 -16.92
C PHE A 112 7.66 -21.60 -16.16
N ALA A 113 8.00 -21.45 -14.88
CA ALA A 113 8.49 -22.56 -14.05
C ALA A 113 7.37 -23.36 -13.36
N LEU A 114 6.17 -22.78 -13.18
CA LEU A 114 5.16 -23.29 -12.25
C LEU A 114 3.74 -23.32 -12.82
N CYS A 115 3.54 -23.62 -14.10
CA CYS A 115 2.19 -23.96 -14.63
C CYS A 115 1.46 -25.02 -13.77
N GLU A 116 2.20 -25.74 -12.92
CA GLU A 116 1.68 -26.80 -12.06
C GLU A 116 1.34 -26.33 -10.63
N GLN A 117 1.78 -25.13 -10.20
CA GLN A 117 1.56 -24.64 -8.81
C GLN A 117 0.85 -23.29 -8.75
N ARG A 118 -0.31 -23.18 -9.37
CA ARG A 118 -1.13 -21.95 -9.41
C ARG A 118 -1.41 -21.33 -8.03
N ALA A 119 -1.48 -22.13 -6.99
CA ALA A 119 -1.75 -21.64 -5.62
C ALA A 119 -0.59 -20.84 -5.02
N ALA A 120 0.67 -21.17 -5.29
CA ALA A 120 1.83 -20.47 -4.75
C ALA A 120 2.03 -19.07 -5.34
N LEU A 121 1.56 -18.86 -6.58
CA LEU A 121 1.69 -17.62 -7.34
C LEU A 121 0.92 -16.45 -6.71
N HIS A 122 -0.24 -16.72 -6.18
CA HIS A 122 -1.14 -15.68 -5.67
C HIS A 122 -0.73 -15.17 -4.28
N LYS A 123 -0.05 -15.99 -3.49
CA LYS A 123 0.45 -15.63 -2.17
C LYS A 123 1.59 -14.60 -2.17
N THR A 124 2.34 -14.49 -3.27
CA THR A 124 3.57 -13.69 -3.29
C THR A 124 3.37 -12.22 -3.65
N THR A 125 2.27 -11.86 -4.30
CA THR A 125 2.00 -10.48 -4.72
C THR A 125 1.08 -9.73 -3.77
N TRP A 126 0.07 -10.40 -3.21
CA TRP A 126 -0.91 -9.78 -2.33
C TRP A 126 -0.29 -9.17 -1.06
N PRO A 127 0.55 -9.86 -0.27
CA PRO A 127 1.17 -9.25 0.91
C PRO A 127 1.94 -7.97 0.59
N CYS A 128 2.69 -7.94 -0.53
CA CYS A 128 3.42 -6.74 -0.94
C CYS A 128 2.48 -5.59 -1.35
N SER A 129 1.33 -5.91 -1.94
CA SER A 129 0.31 -4.90 -2.27
C SER A 129 -0.32 -4.34 -1.01
N ARG A 130 -0.68 -5.19 -0.04
CA ARG A 130 -1.15 -4.78 1.29
C ARG A 130 -0.16 -3.85 1.96
N ASP A 131 1.11 -4.26 2.07
CA ASP A 131 2.16 -3.47 2.74
C ASP A 131 2.30 -2.07 2.11
N TYR A 132 2.13 -1.97 0.80
CA TYR A 132 2.13 -0.68 0.11
C TYR A 132 0.92 0.18 0.52
N PHE A 133 -0.30 -0.36 0.49
CA PHE A 133 -1.50 0.39 0.84
C PHE A 133 -1.49 0.82 2.31
N ASP A 134 -1.10 -0.06 3.21
CA ASP A 134 -0.98 0.24 4.63
C ASP A 134 0.03 1.38 4.88
N SER A 135 1.21 1.31 4.27
CA SER A 135 2.21 2.38 4.41
C SER A 135 1.77 3.70 3.78
N LYS A 136 0.99 3.66 2.68
CA LYS A 136 0.42 4.84 2.03
C LYS A 136 -0.51 5.60 2.98
N VAL A 137 -1.53 4.93 3.52
CA VAL A 137 -2.50 5.62 4.39
C VAL A 137 -1.90 6.03 5.73
N LEU A 138 -0.95 5.27 6.27
CA LEU A 138 -0.20 5.68 7.46
C LEU A 138 0.58 6.98 7.20
N TYR A 139 1.28 7.05 6.07
CA TYR A 139 1.99 8.28 5.69
C TYR A 139 1.04 9.46 5.53
N GLU A 140 -0.07 9.29 4.80
CA GLU A 140 -1.05 10.35 4.55
C GLU A 140 -1.66 10.88 5.86
N ASN A 141 -1.99 9.99 6.79
CA ASN A 141 -2.48 10.35 8.13
C ASN A 141 -1.44 11.14 8.93
N PHE A 142 -0.20 10.66 9.00
CA PHE A 142 0.86 11.36 9.73
C PHE A 142 1.20 12.70 9.11
N TYR A 143 1.24 12.77 7.79
CA TYR A 143 1.49 14.01 7.07
C TYR A 143 0.37 15.04 7.32
N SER A 144 -0.89 14.64 7.24
CA SER A 144 -2.03 15.49 7.52
C SER A 144 -2.01 15.99 8.96
N LYS A 145 -1.87 15.11 9.95
CA LYS A 145 -1.75 15.49 11.37
C LYS A 145 -0.60 16.45 11.60
N LEU A 146 0.56 16.23 10.99
CA LEU A 146 1.73 17.08 11.15
C LEU A 146 1.53 18.46 10.52
N THR A 147 0.94 18.55 9.33
CA THR A 147 0.89 19.79 8.52
C THR A 147 -0.37 20.63 8.74
N THR A 148 -1.49 19.99 9.07
CA THR A 148 -2.81 20.63 9.23
C THR A 148 -3.44 20.42 10.60
N GLY A 149 -2.90 19.53 11.42
CA GLY A 149 -3.51 19.10 12.67
C GLY A 149 -4.73 18.18 12.51
N THR A 150 -5.06 17.76 11.29
CA THR A 150 -6.28 17.01 10.98
C THR A 150 -6.01 15.50 10.92
N ASP A 151 -6.83 14.72 11.63
CA ASP A 151 -6.93 13.28 11.45
C ASP A 151 -7.86 12.99 10.28
N ILE A 152 -7.37 12.29 9.26
CA ILE A 152 -8.15 11.95 8.07
C ILE A 152 -8.75 10.55 8.14
N THR A 153 -8.56 9.83 9.25
CA THR A 153 -9.20 8.52 9.47
C THR A 153 -10.72 8.65 9.47
N THR A 154 -11.38 7.80 8.71
CA THR A 154 -12.85 7.85 8.48
C THR A 154 -13.55 6.56 8.91
N ILE A 155 -13.07 5.88 9.96
CA ILE A 155 -13.74 4.71 10.51
C ILE A 155 -14.92 5.20 11.35
N THR A 156 -16.13 5.04 10.83
CA THR A 156 -17.40 5.41 11.48
C THR A 156 -18.44 4.31 11.26
N ALA A 157 -19.52 4.30 12.03
CA ALA A 157 -20.62 3.37 11.81
C ALA A 157 -21.21 3.50 10.38
N GLU A 158 -21.22 4.72 9.82
CA GLU A 158 -21.68 4.97 8.44
C GLU A 158 -20.73 4.38 7.40
N THR A 159 -19.41 4.57 7.55
CA THR A 159 -18.43 4.02 6.58
C THR A 159 -18.34 2.50 6.67
N ILE A 160 -18.50 1.92 7.86
CA ILE A 160 -18.57 0.47 8.07
C ILE A 160 -19.74 -0.16 7.28
N GLN A 161 -20.88 0.51 7.21
CA GLN A 161 -22.04 0.02 6.44
C GLN A 161 -21.86 0.04 4.92
N LYS A 162 -20.83 0.73 4.41
CA LYS A 162 -20.49 0.80 2.97
C LYS A 162 -19.60 -0.35 2.49
N VAL A 163 -19.18 -1.22 3.42
CA VAL A 163 -18.34 -2.37 3.05
C VAL A 163 -19.17 -3.46 2.40
N GLU A 164 -18.74 -3.90 1.23
CA GLU A 164 -19.43 -4.88 0.42
C GLU A 164 -18.52 -6.05 0.03
N ILE A 165 -19.12 -7.22 -0.17
CA ILE A 165 -18.42 -8.38 -0.74
C ILE A 165 -18.01 -8.05 -2.18
N GLY A 166 -16.79 -8.41 -2.54
CA GLY A 166 -16.20 -8.13 -3.85
C GLY A 166 -15.33 -6.88 -3.91
N GLN A 167 -15.37 -6.02 -2.89
CA GLN A 167 -14.43 -4.89 -2.80
C GLN A 167 -12.99 -5.38 -2.61
N GLY A 168 -12.03 -4.63 -3.14
CA GLY A 168 -10.62 -4.85 -2.88
C GLY A 168 -10.17 -4.27 -1.55
N TYR A 169 -9.08 -4.78 -0.98
CA TYR A 169 -8.47 -4.20 0.21
C TYR A 169 -8.11 -2.71 0.02
N SER A 170 -7.66 -2.34 -1.19
CA SER A 170 -7.40 -0.94 -1.54
C SER A 170 -8.64 -0.05 -1.39
N ASP A 171 -9.83 -0.57 -1.74
CA ASP A 171 -11.07 0.18 -1.62
C ASP A 171 -11.43 0.40 -0.15
N LEU A 172 -11.16 -0.60 0.72
CA LEU A 172 -11.35 -0.46 2.16
C LEU A 172 -10.36 0.54 2.79
N ILE A 173 -9.11 0.53 2.33
CA ILE A 173 -8.09 1.50 2.74
C ILE A 173 -8.50 2.92 2.36
N GLU A 174 -9.01 3.12 1.15
CA GLU A 174 -9.52 4.43 0.71
C GLU A 174 -10.78 4.84 1.48
N LEU A 175 -11.67 3.90 1.80
CA LEU A 175 -12.90 4.16 2.56
C LEU A 175 -12.60 4.58 4.02
N PHE A 176 -11.65 3.91 4.66
CA PHE A 176 -11.37 4.11 6.09
C PHE A 176 -10.19 5.05 6.37
N HIS A 177 -9.36 5.33 5.38
CA HIS A 177 -8.08 6.04 5.54
C HIS A 177 -7.23 5.48 6.69
N ALA A 178 -7.30 4.16 6.90
CA ALA A 178 -6.58 3.47 7.94
C ALA A 178 -6.34 2.00 7.55
N PRO A 179 -5.19 1.41 7.92
CA PRO A 179 -4.97 -0.01 7.76
C PRO A 179 -5.88 -0.81 8.69
N GLY A 180 -6.34 -1.96 8.23
CA GLY A 180 -7.04 -2.90 9.08
C GLY A 180 -6.10 -3.61 10.04
N THR A 181 -6.59 -3.97 11.23
CA THR A 181 -5.87 -4.84 12.14
C THR A 181 -5.98 -6.28 11.64
N LEU A 182 -4.84 -6.90 11.31
CA LEU A 182 -4.79 -8.31 10.91
C LEU A 182 -5.07 -9.19 12.14
N LEU A 183 -6.18 -9.91 12.13
CA LEU A 183 -6.58 -10.84 13.21
C LEU A 183 -6.09 -12.25 12.94
N GLN A 184 -6.16 -12.69 11.68
CA GLN A 184 -5.82 -14.03 11.26
C GLN A 184 -5.20 -14.02 9.87
N GLU A 185 -4.18 -14.83 9.67
CA GLU A 185 -3.57 -15.11 8.39
C GLU A 185 -3.50 -16.62 8.17
N SER A 186 -4.00 -17.08 7.04
CA SER A 186 -3.86 -18.45 6.56
C SER A 186 -3.30 -18.45 5.13
N ASP A 187 -3.13 -19.63 4.59
CA ASP A 187 -2.63 -19.78 3.23
C ASP A 187 -3.52 -19.15 2.16
N PHE A 188 -4.81 -19.00 2.43
CA PHE A 188 -5.81 -18.57 1.45
C PHE A 188 -6.65 -17.38 1.90
N ASP A 189 -6.70 -17.12 3.22
CA ASP A 189 -7.59 -16.13 3.82
C ASP A 189 -6.86 -15.25 4.82
N TYR A 190 -7.23 -13.98 4.83
CA TYR A 190 -6.79 -12.98 5.78
C TYR A 190 -8.01 -12.38 6.44
N GLN A 191 -8.02 -12.25 7.77
CA GLN A 191 -9.09 -11.56 8.48
C GLN A 191 -8.58 -10.22 8.99
N TYR A 192 -9.27 -9.16 8.59
CA TYR A 192 -8.98 -7.79 9.01
C TYR A 192 -10.15 -7.20 9.76
N GLN A 193 -9.82 -6.37 10.74
CA GLN A 193 -10.79 -5.63 11.52
C GLN A 193 -10.51 -4.14 11.48
N TRP A 194 -11.58 -3.35 11.33
CA TRP A 194 -11.62 -1.91 11.58
C TRP A 194 -12.60 -1.64 12.71
N THR A 195 -12.21 -0.77 13.65
CA THR A 195 -13.00 -0.49 14.85
C THR A 195 -13.03 1.01 15.12
N CYS A 196 -14.19 1.53 15.47
CA CYS A 196 -14.38 2.84 16.11
C CYS A 196 -15.10 2.64 17.44
N ASP A 197 -15.33 3.72 18.19
CA ASP A 197 -15.97 3.64 19.52
C ASP A 197 -17.38 3.03 19.48
N GLU A 198 -18.08 3.20 18.36
CA GLU A 198 -19.50 2.83 18.22
C GLU A 198 -19.72 1.51 17.45
N ALA A 199 -18.75 1.07 16.64
CA ALA A 199 -18.92 -0.07 15.77
C ALA A 199 -17.59 -0.71 15.36
N SER A 200 -17.66 -1.97 14.95
CA SER A 200 -16.53 -2.67 14.34
C SER A 200 -16.99 -3.49 13.14
N ILE A 201 -16.08 -3.75 12.23
CA ILE A 201 -16.29 -4.68 11.13
C ILE A 201 -15.09 -5.60 10.99
N THR A 202 -15.36 -6.88 10.83
CA THR A 202 -14.36 -7.89 10.48
C THR A 202 -14.70 -8.48 9.12
N VAL A 203 -13.72 -8.49 8.22
CA VAL A 203 -13.87 -9.06 6.89
C VAL A 203 -12.85 -10.16 6.64
N ALA A 204 -13.26 -11.19 5.91
CA ALA A 204 -12.34 -12.17 5.33
C ALA A 204 -11.99 -11.74 3.90
N ILE A 205 -10.70 -11.67 3.63
CA ILE A 205 -10.13 -11.28 2.34
C ILE A 205 -9.34 -12.46 1.79
N ASN A 206 -9.61 -12.80 0.54
CA ASN A 206 -8.95 -13.94 -0.10
C ASN A 206 -7.50 -13.63 -0.52
N GLN A 207 -6.84 -14.64 -1.04
CA GLN A 207 -5.47 -14.57 -1.56
C GLN A 207 -5.24 -13.53 -2.68
N TYR A 208 -6.30 -12.96 -3.25
CA TYR A 208 -6.25 -11.91 -4.27
C TYR A 208 -6.48 -10.50 -3.71
N GLY A 209 -6.73 -10.40 -2.42
CA GLY A 209 -7.03 -9.13 -1.76
C GLY A 209 -8.48 -8.68 -1.90
N ILE A 210 -9.41 -9.59 -2.15
CA ILE A 210 -10.84 -9.30 -2.35
C ILE A 210 -11.65 -9.78 -1.15
N VAL A 211 -12.58 -8.96 -0.68
CA VAL A 211 -13.54 -9.29 0.38
C VAL A 211 -14.45 -10.41 -0.08
N GLU A 212 -14.37 -11.56 0.57
CA GLU A 212 -15.25 -12.70 0.33
C GLU A 212 -16.38 -12.82 1.35
N LYS A 213 -16.16 -12.33 2.57
CA LYS A 213 -17.12 -12.44 3.66
C LYS A 213 -17.00 -11.28 4.63
N ILE A 214 -18.14 -10.80 5.09
CA ILE A 214 -18.27 -9.90 6.24
C ILE A 214 -18.64 -10.78 7.44
N ILE A 215 -17.84 -10.71 8.51
CA ILE A 215 -17.96 -11.60 9.67
C ILE A 215 -18.78 -10.94 10.81
N ALA A 216 -18.97 -9.62 10.71
CA ALA A 216 -19.62 -8.67 11.64
C ALA A 216 -18.69 -8.07 12.69
#